data_a7111fecb3fe74b928e2d8dc78cadf57
#
_entry.id   a7111fecb3fe74b928e2d8dc78cadf57
#
_cell.length_a   1.000
_cell.length_b   1.000
_cell.length_c   1.000
_cell.angle_alpha   90.00
_cell.angle_beta   90.00
_cell.angle_gamma   90.00
#
_symmetry.space_group_name_H-M   'P 1'
#
loop_
_entity.id
_entity.type
_entity.pdbx_description
1 polymer ?
#
loop_
_entity_poly.entity_id
_entity_poly.type
_entity_poly.pdbx_seq_one_letter_code
_entity_poly.pdbx_strand_id
1 'polypeptide(L)'
;MRKVFLSLAVLASSVASAQLVNVGSIEKINLPSGVRTIESVMSPDGSFAVINAAGSLQKVDLATGKIVKIADDASSGMEISKDGNTLIYEQSVFKDKLRYTNLKSVNLNNGKESTLVNASRNLQGYALSKNSVGAVDNGKYTAKSLNSAAPSLVTVASIKAGALIVSVNGVSNNISPQGTTGQSYLWPSVSPDGKKVLYYLCGEGAFVCNLDGSNPVSVGMMRAPKWYNNKVVVGMQDEDNGDYVTGSKLVASSVDGKVMQDLTQISSMAMYPSVAANGSKVSFVTPAGELFILNIK
;
A
#
# COMPACT_ATOMS: atom_id res chain seq x y z
N MET A 1 -58.03 42.06 12.79
CA MET A 1 -57.02 41.62 11.85
C MET A 1 -56.01 40.75 12.60
N ARG A 2 -56.13 39.42 12.50
CA ARG A 2 -55.22 38.48 13.13
C ARG A 2 -54.06 38.23 12.16
N LYS A 3 -52.81 38.57 12.56
CA LYS A 3 -51.58 38.23 11.81
C LYS A 3 -51.21 36.78 12.10
N VAL A 4 -51.28 35.92 11.09
CA VAL A 4 -50.77 34.53 11.11
C VAL A 4 -49.28 34.59 10.76
N PHE A 5 -48.42 34.24 11.72
CA PHE A 5 -46.99 34.01 11.47
C PHE A 5 -46.82 32.56 11.00
N LEU A 6 -46.49 32.38 9.74
CA LEU A 6 -46.05 31.09 9.19
C LEU A 6 -44.57 30.93 9.51
N SER A 7 -44.23 30.11 10.50
CA SER A 7 -42.85 29.73 10.77
C SER A 7 -42.45 28.61 9.81
N LEU A 8 -41.55 28.92 8.86
CA LEU A 8 -40.94 27.95 7.96
C LEU A 8 -39.84 27.23 8.77
N ALA A 9 -40.10 25.99 9.20
CA ALA A 9 -39.10 25.12 9.77
C ALA A 9 -38.20 24.59 8.63
N VAL A 10 -37.01 25.13 8.49
CA VAL A 10 -35.98 24.56 7.63
C VAL A 10 -35.46 23.33 8.34
N LEU A 11 -35.88 22.14 7.92
CA LEU A 11 -35.27 20.86 8.26
C LEU A 11 -33.88 20.81 7.58
N ALA A 12 -32.83 21.19 8.30
CA ALA A 12 -31.49 20.87 7.92
C ALA A 12 -31.32 19.37 8.09
N SER A 13 -31.48 18.60 7.01
CA SER A 13 -31.04 17.20 6.96
C SER A 13 -29.51 17.19 7.05
N SER A 14 -28.98 16.92 8.23
CA SER A 14 -27.58 16.53 8.39
C SER A 14 -27.41 15.18 7.67
N VAL A 15 -26.86 15.21 6.46
CA VAL A 15 -26.39 14.00 5.81
C VAL A 15 -25.19 13.57 6.66
N ALA A 16 -25.41 12.62 7.58
CA ALA A 16 -24.30 11.93 8.24
C ALA A 16 -23.53 11.20 7.13
N SER A 17 -22.39 11.73 6.72
CA SER A 17 -21.50 11.01 5.82
C SER A 17 -21.11 9.72 6.51
N ALA A 18 -21.32 8.58 5.86
CA ALA A 18 -20.99 7.29 6.45
C ALA A 18 -19.49 7.26 6.77
N GLN A 19 -19.16 7.12 8.05
CA GLN A 19 -17.79 7.05 8.52
C GLN A 19 -17.21 5.68 8.14
N LEU A 20 -16.15 5.66 7.32
CA LEU A 20 -15.46 4.44 6.88
C LEU A 20 -14.41 3.98 7.88
N VAL A 21 -13.72 4.94 8.50
CA VAL A 21 -12.61 4.73 9.43
C VAL A 21 -12.78 5.68 10.61
N ASN A 22 -12.70 5.14 11.83
CA ASN A 22 -12.80 5.94 13.05
C ASN A 22 -11.41 6.49 13.43
N VAL A 23 -11.07 7.67 12.90
CA VAL A 23 -9.77 8.32 13.11
C VAL A 23 -9.57 8.70 14.58
N GLY A 24 -8.42 8.29 15.12
CA GLY A 24 -7.95 8.66 16.46
C GLY A 24 -6.90 9.79 16.41
N SER A 25 -5.78 9.60 17.11
CA SER A 25 -4.65 10.54 17.14
C SER A 25 -3.70 10.33 15.97
N ILE A 26 -2.98 11.40 15.60
CA ILE A 26 -1.82 11.34 14.72
C ILE A 26 -0.59 11.59 15.59
N GLU A 27 0.39 10.71 15.51
CA GLU A 27 1.61 10.75 16.30
C GLU A 27 2.83 10.77 15.39
N LYS A 28 3.75 11.72 15.63
CA LYS A 28 5.05 11.75 14.98
C LYS A 28 5.99 10.80 15.69
N ILE A 29 6.64 9.93 14.96
CA ILE A 29 7.68 9.04 15.50
C ILE A 29 9.02 9.78 15.50
N ASN A 30 9.66 9.83 16.66
CA ASN A 30 10.97 10.45 16.82
C ASN A 30 12.06 9.54 16.25
N LEU A 31 12.46 9.79 15.01
CA LEU A 31 13.61 9.13 14.40
C LEU A 31 14.91 9.80 14.85
N PRO A 32 16.06 9.08 14.89
CA PRO A 32 17.36 9.66 15.19
C PRO A 32 17.71 10.81 14.24
N SER A 33 18.52 11.75 14.70
CA SER A 33 18.97 12.86 13.88
C SER A 33 19.63 12.38 12.58
N GLY A 34 19.24 12.96 11.46
CA GLY A 34 19.72 12.59 10.12
C GLY A 34 19.03 11.38 9.47
N VAL A 35 18.19 10.63 10.19
CA VAL A 35 17.38 9.56 9.61
C VAL A 35 16.16 10.18 8.92
N ARG A 36 16.06 9.97 7.61
CA ARG A 36 14.91 10.41 6.79
C ARG A 36 14.35 9.17 6.10
N THR A 37 13.07 8.90 6.31
CA THR A 37 12.41 7.77 5.65
C THR A 37 11.74 8.20 4.36
N ILE A 38 11.86 7.36 3.34
CA ILE A 38 11.21 7.55 2.04
C ILE A 38 9.98 6.64 1.87
N GLU A 39 9.91 5.56 2.64
CA GLU A 39 8.85 4.57 2.59
C GLU A 39 8.75 3.87 3.96
N SER A 40 7.54 3.47 4.34
CA SER A 40 7.32 2.65 5.52
C SER A 40 6.32 1.53 5.23
N VAL A 41 6.45 0.41 5.96
CA VAL A 41 5.47 -0.68 5.98
C VAL A 41 5.11 -1.04 7.41
N MET A 42 3.82 -1.12 7.70
CA MET A 42 3.29 -1.46 9.01
C MET A 42 3.32 -2.97 9.27
N SER A 43 3.65 -3.36 10.50
CA SER A 43 3.41 -4.74 10.94
C SER A 43 1.91 -5.06 10.93
N PRO A 44 1.54 -6.34 10.70
CA PRO A 44 0.14 -6.73 10.64
C PRO A 44 -0.65 -6.43 11.92
N ASP A 45 0.00 -6.47 13.07
CA ASP A 45 -0.57 -6.18 14.40
C ASP A 45 -0.48 -4.71 14.83
N GLY A 46 0.21 -3.86 14.04
CA GLY A 46 0.41 -2.45 14.35
C GLY A 46 1.41 -2.18 15.48
N SER A 47 2.24 -3.15 15.89
CA SER A 47 3.21 -2.99 16.98
C SER A 47 4.52 -2.32 16.54
N PHE A 48 4.90 -2.47 15.27
CA PHE A 48 6.10 -1.86 14.70
C PHE A 48 5.88 -1.42 13.25
N ALA A 49 6.77 -0.59 12.77
CA ALA A 49 6.92 -0.27 11.35
C ALA A 49 8.35 -0.63 10.89
N VAL A 50 8.50 -0.99 9.63
CA VAL A 50 9.79 -1.00 8.96
C VAL A 50 9.88 0.22 8.06
N ILE A 51 10.96 0.97 8.17
CA ILE A 51 11.25 2.14 7.34
C ILE A 51 12.41 1.88 6.41
N ASN A 52 12.35 2.49 5.23
CA ASN A 52 13.49 2.60 4.32
C ASN A 52 14.12 3.98 4.47
N ALA A 53 15.30 4.03 5.08
CA ALA A 53 16.07 5.24 5.27
C ALA A 53 17.28 5.22 4.33
N ALA A 54 17.10 5.70 3.10
CA ALA A 54 18.13 5.76 2.05
C ALA A 54 18.80 4.41 1.78
N GLY A 55 18.01 3.33 1.70
CA GLY A 55 18.47 1.96 1.45
C GLY A 55 18.74 1.15 2.71
N SER A 56 18.84 1.78 3.88
CA SER A 56 18.92 1.06 5.17
C SER A 56 17.52 0.77 5.69
N LEU A 57 17.18 -0.52 5.81
CA LEU A 57 15.93 -0.97 6.41
C LEU A 57 16.06 -1.05 7.93
N GLN A 58 15.14 -0.38 8.61
CA GLN A 58 15.14 -0.28 10.07
C GLN A 58 13.76 -0.61 10.62
N LYS A 59 13.70 -1.50 11.62
CA LYS A 59 12.49 -1.79 12.39
C LYS A 59 12.37 -0.77 13.52
N VAL A 60 11.22 -0.13 13.60
CA VAL A 60 10.87 0.86 14.62
C VAL A 60 9.76 0.28 15.48
N ASP A 61 10.05 -0.04 16.72
CA ASP A 61 9.05 -0.44 17.71
C ASP A 61 8.22 0.79 18.14
N LEU A 62 6.92 0.75 17.94
CA LEU A 62 6.06 1.92 18.12
C LEU A 62 5.73 2.21 19.60
N ALA A 63 5.86 1.23 20.48
CA ALA A 63 5.61 1.42 21.91
C ALA A 63 6.83 2.03 22.63
N THR A 64 8.04 1.62 22.23
CA THR A 64 9.28 2.02 22.91
C THR A 64 10.11 3.03 22.12
N GLY A 65 9.83 3.22 20.82
CA GLY A 65 10.66 4.01 19.90
C GLY A 65 12.00 3.36 19.58
N LYS A 66 12.25 2.10 20.00
CA LYS A 66 13.50 1.41 19.71
C LYS A 66 13.64 1.13 18.24
N ILE A 67 14.82 1.43 17.70
CA ILE A 67 15.15 1.23 16.29
C ILE A 67 16.24 0.16 16.18
N VAL A 68 16.02 -0.80 15.27
CA VAL A 68 16.96 -1.88 14.97
C VAL A 68 17.14 -1.97 13.47
N LYS A 69 18.39 -1.93 13.02
CA LYS A 69 18.74 -2.13 11.61
C LYS A 69 18.45 -3.58 11.21
N ILE A 70 17.84 -3.77 10.05
CA ILE A 70 17.45 -5.08 9.51
C ILE A 70 18.34 -5.48 8.33
N ALA A 71 18.47 -4.61 7.34
CA ALA A 71 19.19 -4.89 6.09
C ALA A 71 19.69 -3.58 5.47
N ASP A 72 20.56 -3.72 4.47
CA ASP A 72 21.07 -2.63 3.64
C ASP A 72 20.70 -2.82 2.17
N ASP A 73 20.98 -1.80 1.38
CA ASP A 73 20.84 -1.77 -0.09
C ASP A 73 19.43 -2.05 -0.61
N ALA A 74 18.40 -1.80 0.21
CA ALA A 74 17.02 -1.85 -0.24
C ALA A 74 16.71 -0.71 -1.21
N SER A 75 16.04 -1.01 -2.30
CA SER A 75 15.57 0.01 -3.25
C SER A 75 14.13 0.43 -3.02
N SER A 76 13.22 -0.53 -2.86
CA SER A 76 11.78 -0.27 -2.73
C SER A 76 11.01 -1.56 -2.38
N GLY A 77 9.68 -1.45 -2.42
CA GLY A 77 8.81 -2.60 -2.47
C GLY A 77 8.79 -3.46 -1.21
N MET A 78 8.67 -2.83 -0.05
CA MET A 78 8.63 -3.54 1.23
C MET A 78 7.23 -4.14 1.49
N GLU A 79 7.20 -5.41 1.91
CA GLU A 79 6.00 -6.08 2.43
C GLU A 79 6.35 -6.96 3.63
N ILE A 80 5.45 -7.02 4.62
CA ILE A 80 5.60 -7.89 5.79
C ILE A 80 4.60 -9.04 5.68
N SER A 81 5.06 -10.27 5.95
CA SER A 81 4.19 -11.45 5.99
C SER A 81 3.07 -11.31 7.02
N LYS A 82 1.93 -11.98 6.78
CA LYS A 82 0.73 -11.87 7.65
C LYS A 82 0.96 -12.28 9.11
N ASP A 83 2.00 -13.04 9.39
CA ASP A 83 2.42 -13.40 10.75
C ASP A 83 3.42 -12.42 11.38
N GLY A 84 3.83 -11.38 10.65
CA GLY A 84 4.77 -10.37 11.12
C GLY A 84 6.24 -10.80 11.19
N ASN A 85 6.58 -12.01 10.77
CA ASN A 85 7.90 -12.59 10.99
C ASN A 85 8.89 -12.38 9.84
N THR A 86 8.42 -12.10 8.64
CA THR A 86 9.26 -11.97 7.44
C THR A 86 8.99 -10.65 6.73
N LEU A 87 10.04 -9.91 6.47
CA LEU A 87 10.03 -8.77 5.56
C LEU A 87 10.53 -9.24 4.19
N ILE A 88 9.84 -8.80 3.13
CA ILE A 88 10.30 -8.91 1.75
C ILE A 88 10.60 -7.51 1.24
N TYR A 89 11.66 -7.37 0.44
CA TYR A 89 12.06 -6.11 -0.15
C TYR A 89 12.80 -6.31 -1.48
N GLU A 90 12.77 -5.28 -2.30
CA GLU A 90 13.56 -5.22 -3.52
C GLU A 90 14.93 -4.61 -3.25
N GLN A 91 15.96 -5.17 -3.88
CA GLN A 91 17.32 -4.66 -3.89
C GLN A 91 17.76 -4.43 -5.34
N SER A 92 18.13 -3.20 -5.67
CA SER A 92 18.70 -2.90 -6.98
C SER A 92 20.18 -3.25 -7.02
N VAL A 93 20.57 -4.02 -8.02
CA VAL A 93 21.98 -4.38 -8.30
C VAL A 93 22.33 -3.92 -9.70
N PHE A 94 23.48 -3.28 -9.85
CA PHE A 94 23.99 -2.82 -11.15
C PHE A 94 25.10 -3.72 -11.64
N LYS A 95 24.94 -4.24 -12.84
CA LYS A 95 25.95 -5.04 -13.56
C LYS A 95 26.04 -4.55 -15.00
N ASP A 96 27.24 -4.25 -15.47
CA ASP A 96 27.51 -3.75 -16.82
C ASP A 96 26.61 -2.53 -17.20
N LYS A 97 26.44 -1.59 -16.27
CA LYS A 97 25.57 -0.40 -16.38
C LYS A 97 24.07 -0.71 -16.48
N LEU A 98 23.66 -1.97 -16.37
CA LEU A 98 22.27 -2.39 -16.37
C LEU A 98 21.78 -2.62 -14.94
N ARG A 99 20.54 -2.15 -14.66
CA ARG A 99 19.88 -2.40 -13.38
C ARG A 99 19.22 -3.77 -13.38
N TYR A 100 19.45 -4.51 -12.31
CA TYR A 100 18.78 -5.76 -11.97
C TYR A 100 18.10 -5.62 -10.62
N THR A 101 17.04 -6.39 -10.39
CA THR A 101 16.33 -6.43 -9.12
C THR A 101 16.47 -7.82 -8.50
N ASN A 102 16.92 -7.87 -7.26
CA ASN A 102 16.78 -9.03 -6.40
C ASN A 102 15.50 -8.86 -5.57
N LEU A 103 14.69 -9.91 -5.45
CA LEU A 103 13.67 -9.99 -4.41
C LEU A 103 14.26 -10.75 -3.24
N LYS A 104 14.38 -10.10 -2.10
CA LYS A 104 14.97 -10.66 -0.88
C LYS A 104 13.92 -10.83 0.21
N SER A 105 14.19 -11.74 1.12
CA SER A 105 13.47 -11.87 2.38
C SER A 105 14.43 -11.82 3.55
N VAL A 106 13.99 -11.28 4.68
CA VAL A 106 14.69 -11.31 5.95
C VAL A 106 13.72 -11.71 7.06
N ASN A 107 14.12 -12.67 7.88
CA ASN A 107 13.38 -13.05 9.07
C ASN A 107 13.62 -11.99 10.16
N LEU A 108 12.56 -11.33 10.61
CA LEU A 108 12.61 -10.21 11.54
C LEU A 108 12.95 -10.60 12.99
N ASN A 109 12.96 -11.91 13.29
CA ASN A 109 13.29 -12.42 14.63
C ASN A 109 14.77 -12.79 14.77
N ASN A 110 15.40 -13.29 13.69
CA ASN A 110 16.78 -13.79 13.75
C ASN A 110 17.72 -13.18 12.71
N GLY A 111 17.22 -12.28 11.85
CA GLY A 111 18.02 -11.58 10.84
C GLY A 111 18.44 -12.45 9.63
N LYS A 112 17.95 -13.70 9.53
CA LYS A 112 18.33 -14.58 8.42
C LYS A 112 17.76 -14.06 7.09
N GLU A 113 18.65 -13.77 6.15
CA GLU A 113 18.28 -13.36 4.80
C GLU A 113 18.23 -14.53 3.81
N SER A 114 17.42 -14.37 2.77
CA SER A 114 17.35 -15.27 1.62
C SER A 114 17.05 -14.49 0.34
N THR A 115 17.52 -14.95 -0.80
CA THR A 115 17.18 -14.39 -2.12
C THR A 115 16.09 -15.24 -2.77
N LEU A 116 14.96 -14.61 -3.02
CA LEU A 116 13.77 -15.24 -3.60
C LEU A 116 13.80 -15.19 -5.13
N VAL A 117 14.14 -14.03 -5.70
CA VAL A 117 14.42 -13.85 -7.14
C VAL A 117 15.78 -13.20 -7.26
N ASN A 118 16.63 -13.73 -8.13
CA ASN A 118 18.01 -13.27 -8.28
C ASN A 118 18.21 -12.54 -9.61
N ALA A 119 18.75 -11.34 -9.53
CA ALA A 119 19.21 -10.53 -10.67
C ALA A 119 18.21 -10.48 -11.85
N SER A 120 16.94 -10.25 -11.56
CA SER A 120 15.92 -10.10 -12.61
C SER A 120 15.97 -8.70 -13.22
N ARG A 121 15.75 -8.63 -14.53
CA ARG A 121 15.45 -7.39 -15.24
C ARG A 121 13.96 -7.13 -15.42
N ASN A 122 13.12 -8.11 -15.14
CA ASN A 122 11.67 -8.09 -15.39
C ASN A 122 10.87 -8.69 -14.22
N LEU A 123 11.25 -8.37 -12.98
CA LEU A 123 10.39 -8.66 -11.85
C LEU A 123 9.12 -7.80 -11.98
N GLN A 124 7.97 -8.44 -12.18
CA GLN A 124 6.71 -7.79 -12.54
C GLN A 124 5.81 -7.55 -11.33
N GLY A 125 5.94 -8.38 -10.30
CA GLY A 125 5.20 -8.26 -9.05
C GLY A 125 5.36 -9.47 -8.17
N TYR A 126 4.96 -9.30 -6.93
CA TYR A 126 4.95 -10.36 -5.91
C TYR A 126 3.85 -10.08 -4.89
N ALA A 127 3.49 -11.09 -4.14
CA ALA A 127 2.57 -10.97 -3.02
C ALA A 127 2.89 -12.04 -1.97
N LEU A 128 2.49 -11.75 -0.73
CA LEU A 128 2.73 -12.62 0.41
C LEU A 128 1.45 -13.26 0.92
N SER A 129 1.58 -14.53 1.30
CA SER A 129 0.69 -15.19 2.23
C SER A 129 1.33 -15.27 3.63
N LYS A 130 0.72 -16.04 4.53
CA LYS A 130 1.34 -16.32 5.83
C LYS A 130 2.68 -17.06 5.71
N ASN A 131 2.79 -18.01 4.77
CA ASN A 131 3.90 -18.95 4.70
C ASN A 131 4.66 -18.91 3.38
N SER A 132 4.18 -18.16 2.39
CA SER A 132 4.71 -18.21 1.03
C SER A 132 4.73 -16.86 0.37
N VAL A 133 5.65 -16.70 -0.56
CA VAL A 133 5.67 -15.61 -1.52
C VAL A 133 5.39 -16.17 -2.90
N GLY A 134 4.46 -15.55 -3.61
CA GLY A 134 4.28 -15.69 -5.05
C GLY A 134 5.00 -14.55 -5.76
N ALA A 135 5.74 -14.83 -6.80
CA ALA A 135 6.40 -13.82 -7.62
C ALA A 135 6.20 -14.11 -9.10
N VAL A 136 6.06 -13.05 -9.91
CA VAL A 136 6.02 -13.11 -11.36
C VAL A 136 7.28 -12.45 -11.89
N ASP A 137 8.13 -13.24 -12.53
CA ASP A 137 9.39 -12.81 -13.13
C ASP A 137 9.49 -13.27 -14.58
N ASN A 138 9.75 -12.37 -15.51
CA ASN A 138 9.75 -12.65 -16.96
C ASN A 138 8.46 -13.32 -17.46
N GLY A 139 7.31 -13.02 -16.84
CA GLY A 139 6.01 -13.62 -17.15
C GLY A 139 5.82 -15.03 -16.58
N LYS A 140 6.78 -15.54 -15.81
CA LYS A 140 6.70 -16.85 -15.17
C LYS A 140 6.35 -16.69 -13.69
N TYR A 141 5.28 -17.33 -13.27
CA TYR A 141 4.92 -17.41 -11.86
C TYR A 141 5.79 -18.45 -11.12
N THR A 142 6.21 -18.10 -9.91
CA THR A 142 6.89 -19.02 -8.98
C THR A 142 6.35 -18.78 -7.57
N ALA A 143 6.27 -19.84 -6.77
CA ALA A 143 5.97 -19.75 -5.34
C ALA A 143 7.14 -20.32 -4.54
N LYS A 144 7.52 -19.61 -3.47
CA LYS A 144 8.55 -20.06 -2.52
C LYS A 144 8.04 -20.01 -1.11
N SER A 145 8.45 -20.96 -0.29
CA SER A 145 8.14 -20.96 1.13
C SER A 145 8.97 -19.93 1.88
N LEU A 146 8.37 -19.28 2.87
CA LEU A 146 9.03 -18.38 3.83
C LEU A 146 9.46 -19.12 5.10
N ASN A 147 9.10 -20.39 5.25
CA ASN A 147 9.44 -21.25 6.39
C ASN A 147 9.69 -22.68 5.90
N SER A 148 9.67 -23.67 6.81
CA SER A 148 9.89 -25.09 6.49
C SER A 148 8.69 -25.81 5.85
N ALA A 149 7.52 -25.17 5.76
CA ALA A 149 6.34 -25.77 5.13
C ALA A 149 6.47 -25.76 3.59
N ALA A 150 5.73 -26.62 2.91
CA ALA A 150 5.61 -26.58 1.46
C ALA A 150 5.01 -25.23 1.01
N PRO A 151 5.49 -24.64 -0.11
CA PRO A 151 4.96 -23.38 -0.59
C PRO A 151 3.50 -23.54 -1.04
N SER A 152 2.66 -22.59 -0.63
CA SER A 152 1.29 -22.45 -1.14
C SER A 152 1.27 -21.47 -2.31
N LEU A 153 0.31 -21.65 -3.22
CA LEU A 153 0.09 -20.69 -4.29
C LEU A 153 -0.49 -19.39 -3.71
N VAL A 154 0.00 -18.26 -4.21
CA VAL A 154 -0.41 -16.92 -3.80
C VAL A 154 -0.93 -16.20 -5.04
N THR A 155 -2.09 -15.55 -4.93
CA THR A 155 -2.59 -14.69 -6.01
C THR A 155 -1.74 -13.44 -6.09
N VAL A 156 -1.21 -13.14 -7.27
CA VAL A 156 -0.33 -11.99 -7.52
C VAL A 156 -0.95 -11.08 -8.56
N ALA A 157 -1.12 -9.81 -8.22
CA ALA A 157 -1.38 -8.75 -9.19
C ALA A 157 -0.04 -8.10 -9.61
N SER A 158 0.16 -7.90 -10.89
CA SER A 158 1.43 -7.43 -11.45
C SER A 158 1.22 -6.60 -12.72
N ILE A 159 2.27 -5.88 -13.15
CA ILE A 159 2.23 -5.10 -14.39
C ILE A 159 3.23 -5.70 -15.38
N LYS A 160 2.77 -5.93 -16.61
CA LYS A 160 3.61 -6.40 -17.70
C LYS A 160 3.36 -5.57 -18.96
N ALA A 161 4.36 -4.86 -19.43
CA ALA A 161 4.28 -4.02 -20.64
C ALA A 161 3.04 -3.10 -20.65
N GLY A 162 2.74 -2.44 -19.51
CA GLY A 162 1.60 -1.56 -19.35
C GLY A 162 0.25 -2.27 -19.07
N ALA A 163 0.19 -3.60 -19.16
CA ALA A 163 -1.02 -4.37 -18.87
C ALA A 163 -1.10 -4.79 -17.41
N LEU A 164 -2.31 -4.80 -16.87
CA LEU A 164 -2.61 -5.35 -15.53
C LEU A 164 -2.80 -6.86 -15.63
N ILE A 165 -1.94 -7.61 -14.96
CA ILE A 165 -1.91 -9.08 -14.96
C ILE A 165 -2.29 -9.60 -13.58
N VAL A 166 -3.13 -10.63 -13.53
CA VAL A 166 -3.41 -11.37 -12.29
C VAL A 166 -3.04 -12.84 -12.48
N SER A 167 -2.23 -13.33 -11.56
CA SER A 167 -1.84 -14.74 -11.50
C SER A 167 -2.62 -15.44 -10.38
N VAL A 168 -3.53 -16.35 -10.75
CA VAL A 168 -4.31 -17.16 -9.83
C VAL A 168 -3.90 -18.61 -10.01
N ASN A 169 -3.56 -19.31 -8.93
CA ASN A 169 -3.10 -20.70 -8.97
C ASN A 169 -1.94 -20.93 -9.96
N GLY A 170 -1.07 -19.96 -10.11
CA GLY A 170 0.07 -20.01 -11.01
C GLY A 170 -0.24 -19.69 -12.48
N VAL A 171 -1.49 -19.47 -12.85
CA VAL A 171 -1.92 -19.09 -14.20
C VAL A 171 -2.10 -17.59 -14.26
N SER A 172 -1.39 -16.94 -15.20
CA SER A 172 -1.39 -15.48 -15.39
C SER A 172 -2.34 -15.07 -16.51
N ASN A 173 -3.24 -14.14 -16.24
CA ASN A 173 -4.20 -13.60 -17.20
C ASN A 173 -4.07 -12.07 -17.27
N ASN A 174 -4.16 -11.51 -18.47
CA ASN A 174 -4.32 -10.08 -18.66
C ASN A 174 -5.79 -9.72 -18.35
N ILE A 175 -5.97 -8.84 -17.36
CA ILE A 175 -7.30 -8.41 -16.94
C ILE A 175 -7.60 -6.95 -17.23
N SER A 176 -6.62 -6.20 -17.77
CA SER A 176 -6.65 -4.73 -18.01
C SER A 176 -8.07 -4.17 -18.30
N PRO A 177 -8.84 -3.76 -17.27
CA PRO A 177 -10.28 -3.45 -17.41
C PRO A 177 -10.55 -2.26 -18.34
N GLN A 178 -9.63 -1.29 -18.38
CA GLN A 178 -9.71 -0.10 -19.25
C GLN A 178 -8.85 -0.25 -20.54
N GLY A 179 -8.44 -1.47 -20.87
CA GLY A 179 -7.54 -1.72 -22.01
C GLY A 179 -6.07 -1.43 -21.69
N THR A 180 -5.23 -1.44 -22.71
CA THR A 180 -3.78 -1.21 -22.57
C THR A 180 -3.27 -0.06 -23.43
N THR A 181 -4.02 0.38 -24.44
CA THR A 181 -3.61 1.45 -25.37
C THR A 181 -3.67 2.80 -24.66
N GLY A 182 -2.50 3.43 -24.47
CA GLY A 182 -2.38 4.73 -23.79
C GLY A 182 -2.61 4.67 -22.27
N GLN A 183 -2.76 3.47 -21.70
CA GLN A 183 -3.01 3.28 -20.28
C GLN A 183 -1.73 2.92 -19.53
N SER A 184 -1.64 3.35 -18.27
CA SER A 184 -0.56 3.01 -17.35
C SER A 184 -1.14 2.58 -16.02
N TYR A 185 -1.12 1.27 -15.77
CA TYR A 185 -1.52 0.69 -14.50
C TYR A 185 -0.35 0.77 -13.50
N LEU A 186 -0.63 1.15 -12.27
CA LEU A 186 0.34 1.26 -11.18
C LEU A 186 -0.22 0.67 -9.88
N TRP A 187 0.66 0.30 -8.96
CA TRP A 187 0.35 -0.17 -7.60
C TRP A 187 -0.75 -1.24 -7.51
N PRO A 188 -0.68 -2.29 -8.33
CA PRO A 188 -1.69 -3.34 -8.27
C PRO A 188 -1.54 -4.14 -6.96
N SER A 189 -2.67 -4.50 -6.36
CA SER A 189 -2.67 -5.38 -5.18
C SER A 189 -3.97 -6.17 -5.08
N VAL A 190 -3.89 -7.35 -4.50
CA VAL A 190 -5.05 -8.23 -4.27
C VAL A 190 -5.65 -7.93 -2.90
N SER A 191 -6.99 -7.97 -2.80
CA SER A 191 -7.70 -7.75 -1.53
C SER A 191 -7.31 -8.79 -0.46
N PRO A 192 -7.44 -8.47 0.85
CA PRO A 192 -7.10 -9.41 1.92
C PRO A 192 -7.80 -10.77 1.84
N ASP A 193 -9.03 -10.81 1.28
CA ASP A 193 -9.80 -12.05 1.06
C ASP A 193 -9.51 -12.74 -0.29
N GLY A 194 -8.61 -12.17 -1.10
CA GLY A 194 -8.18 -12.73 -2.37
C GLY A 194 -9.20 -12.64 -3.52
N LYS A 195 -10.23 -11.78 -3.42
CA LYS A 195 -11.35 -11.79 -4.40
C LYS A 195 -11.35 -10.60 -5.36
N LYS A 196 -10.63 -9.53 -5.05
CA LYS A 196 -10.61 -8.28 -5.84
C LYS A 196 -9.19 -7.80 -6.08
N VAL A 197 -9.05 -6.94 -7.06
CA VAL A 197 -7.80 -6.24 -7.40
C VAL A 197 -8.02 -4.75 -7.24
N LEU A 198 -7.13 -4.10 -6.51
CA LEU A 198 -6.97 -2.65 -6.42
C LEU A 198 -5.82 -2.25 -7.34
N TYR A 199 -5.99 -1.18 -8.10
CA TYR A 199 -4.95 -0.61 -8.97
C TYR A 199 -5.17 0.90 -9.13
N TYR A 200 -4.12 1.58 -9.54
CA TYR A 200 -4.18 2.98 -9.97
C TYR A 200 -4.03 3.05 -11.49
N LEU A 201 -4.87 3.83 -12.14
CA LEU A 201 -4.78 4.15 -13.54
C LEU A 201 -4.28 5.58 -13.67
N CYS A 202 -3.16 5.78 -14.35
CA CYS A 202 -2.50 7.08 -14.44
C CYS A 202 -3.42 8.13 -15.08
N GLY A 203 -3.65 9.25 -14.36
CA GLY A 203 -4.55 10.32 -14.78
C GLY A 203 -6.03 10.08 -14.47
N GLU A 204 -6.45 8.86 -14.09
CA GLU A 204 -7.86 8.53 -13.83
C GLU A 204 -8.14 8.18 -12.36
N GLY A 205 -7.11 7.87 -11.57
CA GLY A 205 -7.26 7.56 -10.15
C GLY A 205 -7.21 6.06 -9.81
N ALA A 206 -7.71 5.72 -8.63
CA ALA A 206 -7.73 4.34 -8.16
C ALA A 206 -9.04 3.61 -8.50
N PHE A 207 -8.93 2.32 -8.75
CA PHE A 207 -10.05 1.44 -9.13
C PHE A 207 -9.97 0.10 -8.40
N VAL A 208 -11.12 -0.51 -8.21
CA VAL A 208 -11.27 -1.89 -7.72
C VAL A 208 -12.06 -2.69 -8.74
N CYS A 209 -11.59 -3.89 -9.11
CA CYS A 209 -12.32 -4.82 -9.96
C CYS A 209 -12.30 -6.25 -9.41
N ASN A 210 -12.99 -7.18 -10.04
CA ASN A 210 -12.86 -8.61 -9.77
C ASN A 210 -11.52 -9.15 -10.29
N LEU A 211 -11.11 -10.37 -9.86
CA LEU A 211 -9.85 -11.01 -10.30
C LEU A 211 -9.76 -11.25 -11.81
N ASP A 212 -10.90 -11.30 -12.50
CA ASP A 212 -10.99 -11.45 -13.95
C ASP A 212 -11.06 -10.11 -14.71
N GLY A 213 -10.96 -8.98 -13.99
CA GLY A 213 -11.06 -7.64 -14.55
C GLY A 213 -12.49 -7.12 -14.71
N SER A 214 -13.50 -7.93 -14.46
CA SER A 214 -14.89 -7.49 -14.56
C SER A 214 -15.28 -6.49 -13.45
N ASN A 215 -16.31 -5.70 -13.70
CA ASN A 215 -16.90 -4.74 -12.77
C ASN A 215 -15.87 -3.75 -12.17
N PRO A 216 -15.10 -3.01 -12.97
CA PRO A 216 -14.24 -1.97 -12.46
C PRO A 216 -15.05 -0.82 -11.87
N VAL A 217 -14.72 -0.43 -10.65
CA VAL A 217 -15.34 0.67 -9.90
C VAL A 217 -14.26 1.68 -9.54
N SER A 218 -14.46 2.95 -9.90
CA SER A 218 -13.59 4.03 -9.41
C SER A 218 -13.80 4.23 -7.91
N VAL A 219 -12.69 4.26 -7.18
CA VAL A 219 -12.67 4.57 -5.74
C VAL A 219 -12.06 5.95 -5.46
N GLY A 220 -11.90 6.75 -6.51
CA GLY A 220 -11.55 8.17 -6.45
C GLY A 220 -10.12 8.49 -6.88
N MET A 221 -9.85 9.79 -6.96
CA MET A 221 -8.53 10.34 -7.29
C MET A 221 -7.62 10.22 -6.07
N MET A 222 -7.01 9.04 -5.91
CA MET A 222 -6.01 8.80 -4.86
C MET A 222 -4.84 8.01 -5.43
N ARG A 223 -3.62 8.33 -5.01
CA ARG A 223 -2.37 7.68 -5.39
C ARG A 223 -1.90 6.72 -4.29
N ALA A 224 -0.98 5.81 -4.64
CA ALA A 224 -0.45 4.78 -3.74
C ALA A 224 -1.53 4.07 -2.90
N PRO A 225 -2.62 3.58 -3.54
CA PRO A 225 -3.75 3.02 -2.81
C PRO A 225 -3.34 1.70 -2.12
N LYS A 226 -3.91 1.49 -0.92
CA LYS A 226 -3.71 0.29 -0.09
C LYS A 226 -5.06 -0.22 0.41
N TRP A 227 -5.19 -1.52 0.55
CA TRP A 227 -6.33 -2.13 1.22
C TRP A 227 -6.29 -1.80 2.73
N TYR A 228 -7.36 -1.18 3.24
CA TYR A 228 -7.59 -1.08 4.68
C TYR A 228 -8.26 -2.36 5.20
N ASN A 229 -9.24 -2.85 4.46
CA ASN A 229 -9.91 -4.14 4.63
C ASN A 229 -10.60 -4.53 3.31
N ASN A 230 -11.45 -5.55 3.31
CA ASN A 230 -12.15 -6.00 2.09
C ASN A 230 -13.22 -5.01 1.56
N LYS A 231 -13.54 -3.95 2.31
CA LYS A 231 -14.60 -2.98 1.98
C LYS A 231 -14.09 -1.54 1.83
N VAL A 232 -12.88 -1.25 2.30
CA VAL A 232 -12.30 0.10 2.34
C VAL A 232 -10.89 0.08 1.83
N VAL A 233 -10.54 1.07 1.04
CA VAL A 233 -9.17 1.37 0.59
C VAL A 233 -8.73 2.72 1.14
N VAL A 234 -7.42 2.90 1.33
CA VAL A 234 -6.79 4.14 1.78
C VAL A 234 -5.73 4.54 0.75
N GLY A 235 -5.64 5.81 0.43
CA GLY A 235 -4.61 6.34 -0.46
C GLY A 235 -4.24 7.77 -0.11
N MET A 236 -3.32 8.36 -0.86
CA MET A 236 -2.98 9.77 -0.75
C MET A 236 -3.64 10.58 -1.86
N GLN A 237 -4.14 11.77 -1.51
CA GLN A 237 -4.67 12.75 -2.44
C GLN A 237 -3.82 14.00 -2.38
N ASP A 238 -3.15 14.29 -3.48
CA ASP A 238 -2.17 15.36 -3.59
C ASP A 238 -2.79 16.58 -4.25
N GLU A 239 -2.28 17.76 -3.86
CA GLU A 239 -2.42 19.01 -4.58
C GLU A 239 -1.02 19.44 -5.07
N ASP A 240 -0.93 19.94 -6.30
CA ASP A 240 0.32 20.44 -6.88
C ASP A 240 0.07 21.76 -7.61
N ASN A 241 1.16 22.49 -7.87
CA ASN A 241 1.14 23.74 -8.63
C ASN A 241 1.71 23.58 -10.05
N GLY A 242 1.87 22.33 -10.51
CA GLY A 242 2.48 21.97 -11.78
C GLY A 242 3.98 21.66 -11.70
N ASP A 243 4.69 22.14 -10.67
CA ASP A 243 6.12 21.93 -10.46
C ASP A 243 6.40 20.96 -9.31
N TYR A 244 5.64 21.07 -8.20
CA TYR A 244 5.81 20.23 -7.01
C TYR A 244 4.50 20.09 -6.22
N VAL A 245 4.44 19.06 -5.40
CA VAL A 245 3.31 18.82 -4.49
C VAL A 245 3.29 19.90 -3.41
N THR A 246 2.17 20.61 -3.30
CA THR A 246 1.94 21.70 -2.33
C THR A 246 1.14 21.24 -1.12
N GLY A 247 0.40 20.15 -1.24
CA GLY A 247 -0.38 19.56 -0.19
C GLY A 247 -0.61 18.06 -0.44
N SER A 248 -0.77 17.28 0.62
CA SER A 248 -1.14 15.87 0.52
C SER A 248 -1.88 15.41 1.76
N LYS A 249 -2.98 14.70 1.59
CA LYS A 249 -3.77 14.11 2.66
C LYS A 249 -4.02 12.63 2.43
N LEU A 250 -4.22 11.88 3.50
CA LEU A 250 -4.77 10.52 3.40
C LEU A 250 -6.29 10.59 3.29
N VAL A 251 -6.82 9.75 2.42
CA VAL A 251 -8.26 9.55 2.22
C VAL A 251 -8.60 8.07 2.30
N ALA A 252 -9.79 7.76 2.78
CA ALA A 252 -10.40 6.43 2.68
C ALA A 252 -11.55 6.45 1.68
N SER A 253 -11.74 5.37 0.94
CA SER A 253 -12.90 5.19 0.05
C SER A 253 -13.50 3.81 0.22
N SER A 254 -14.83 3.72 0.13
CA SER A 254 -15.50 2.42 0.03
C SER A 254 -15.21 1.77 -1.33
N VAL A 255 -15.10 0.44 -1.36
CA VAL A 255 -14.79 -0.31 -2.61
C VAL A 255 -15.89 -0.23 -3.67
N ASP A 256 -17.07 0.27 -3.32
CA ASP A 256 -18.16 0.58 -4.27
C ASP A 256 -18.14 2.03 -4.75
N GLY A 257 -17.14 2.82 -4.35
CA GLY A 257 -16.90 4.20 -4.76
C GLY A 257 -17.92 5.23 -4.24
N LYS A 258 -18.85 4.84 -3.36
CA LYS A 258 -19.96 5.71 -2.93
C LYS A 258 -19.61 6.66 -1.80
N VAL A 259 -18.64 6.31 -0.97
CA VAL A 259 -18.26 7.09 0.21
C VAL A 259 -16.77 7.34 0.18
N MET A 260 -16.38 8.60 0.36
CA MET A 260 -14.99 9.02 0.58
C MET A 260 -14.90 9.81 1.87
N GLN A 261 -13.82 9.61 2.62
CA GLN A 261 -13.57 10.26 3.91
C GLN A 261 -12.13 10.75 3.97
N ASP A 262 -11.92 12.01 4.35
CA ASP A 262 -10.60 12.53 4.70
C ASP A 262 -10.12 11.92 6.03
N LEU A 263 -8.91 11.41 6.06
CA LEU A 263 -8.28 10.85 7.26
C LEU A 263 -7.30 11.84 7.89
N THR A 264 -6.67 12.69 7.09
CA THR A 264 -5.78 13.76 7.53
C THR A 264 -6.11 15.05 6.81
N GLN A 265 -5.53 16.17 7.23
CA GLN A 265 -5.66 17.44 6.53
C GLN A 265 -4.65 17.53 5.38
N ILE A 266 -4.95 18.35 4.36
CA ILE A 266 -4.09 18.54 3.19
C ILE A 266 -2.69 19.09 3.57
N SER A 267 -2.61 19.95 4.59
CA SER A 267 -1.36 20.48 5.14
C SER A 267 -0.48 19.47 5.86
N SER A 268 -1.01 18.25 6.11
CA SER A 268 -0.24 17.17 6.75
C SER A 268 0.87 16.63 5.86
N MET A 269 0.86 16.91 4.55
CA MET A 269 1.81 16.38 3.57
C MET A 269 1.95 14.86 3.70
N ALA A 270 0.81 14.17 3.93
CA ALA A 270 0.76 12.76 4.24
C ALA A 270 0.85 11.92 2.97
N MET A 271 1.95 11.17 2.81
CA MET A 271 2.26 10.42 1.59
C MET A 271 2.53 8.94 1.89
N TYR A 272 2.30 8.09 0.89
CA TYR A 272 2.63 6.66 0.90
C TYR A 272 2.11 5.91 2.13
N PRO A 273 0.77 5.79 2.28
CA PRO A 273 0.19 5.10 3.43
C PRO A 273 0.55 3.62 3.45
N SER A 274 0.74 3.08 4.66
CA SER A 274 0.78 1.65 4.92
C SER A 274 -0.13 1.29 6.08
N VAL A 275 -0.94 0.27 5.90
CA VAL A 275 -2.02 -0.10 6.82
C VAL A 275 -1.63 -1.34 7.60
N ALA A 276 -1.80 -1.32 8.92
CA ALA A 276 -1.73 -2.53 9.75
C ALA A 276 -2.91 -3.46 9.41
N ALA A 277 -2.65 -4.76 9.22
CA ALA A 277 -3.68 -5.70 8.78
C ALA A 277 -4.85 -5.84 9.76
N ASN A 278 -4.63 -5.56 11.06
CA ASN A 278 -5.68 -5.50 12.09
C ASN A 278 -6.51 -4.20 12.05
N GLY A 279 -6.18 -3.26 11.15
CA GLY A 279 -6.89 -1.99 10.98
C GLY A 279 -6.63 -0.96 12.08
N SER A 280 -5.74 -1.21 13.04
CA SER A 280 -5.54 -0.33 14.20
C SER A 280 -4.72 0.92 13.89
N LYS A 281 -3.90 0.89 12.84
CA LYS A 281 -2.95 1.98 12.51
C LYS A 281 -2.71 2.11 11.01
N VAL A 282 -2.40 3.34 10.62
CA VAL A 282 -1.88 3.66 9.29
C VAL A 282 -0.61 4.48 9.45
N SER A 283 0.51 4.04 8.90
CA SER A 283 1.71 4.88 8.81
C SER A 283 1.69 5.70 7.55
N PHE A 284 2.33 6.86 7.59
CA PHE A 284 2.63 7.69 6.42
C PHE A 284 3.94 8.45 6.60
N VAL A 285 4.49 8.92 5.51
CA VAL A 285 5.71 9.70 5.49
C VAL A 285 5.45 11.10 4.94
N THR A 286 6.34 12.05 5.22
CA THR A 286 6.30 13.38 4.63
C THR A 286 7.49 13.62 3.69
N PRO A 287 7.47 14.62 2.81
CA PRO A 287 8.63 14.99 1.98
C PRO A 287 9.88 15.34 2.81
N ALA A 288 9.69 15.76 4.06
CA ALA A 288 10.79 15.98 5.00
C ALA A 288 11.45 14.70 5.51
N GLY A 289 10.90 13.52 5.17
CA GLY A 289 11.40 12.22 5.62
C GLY A 289 10.98 11.87 7.04
N GLU A 290 9.89 12.44 7.51
CA GLU A 290 9.33 12.17 8.83
C GLU A 290 8.33 11.00 8.75
N LEU A 291 8.27 10.20 9.82
CA LEU A 291 7.30 9.11 9.99
C LEU A 291 6.19 9.52 10.95
N PHE A 292 4.95 9.31 10.53
CA PHE A 292 3.76 9.51 11.36
C PHE A 292 2.92 8.25 11.43
N ILE A 293 2.22 8.09 12.53
CA ILE A 293 1.25 7.02 12.77
C ILE A 293 -0.12 7.64 13.02
N LEU A 294 -1.08 7.30 12.20
CA LEU A 294 -2.50 7.57 12.40
C LEU A 294 -3.08 6.38 13.17
N ASN A 295 -3.47 6.61 14.42
CA ASN A 295 -4.15 5.62 15.26
C ASN A 295 -5.64 5.57 14.90
N ILE A 296 -6.21 4.38 14.82
CA ILE A 296 -7.62 4.13 14.51
C ILE A 296 -8.30 3.60 15.78
N LYS A 297 -9.51 4.11 16.06
CA LYS A 297 -10.32 3.76 17.26
C LYS A 297 -11.28 2.62 16.96
#